data_cd1724eeaf0ad07292ea5391921785a3
#
_entry.id   cd1724eeaf0ad07292ea5391921785a3
#
_cell.length_a   1.000
_cell.length_b   1.000
_cell.length_c   1.000
_cell.angle_alpha   90.00
_cell.angle_beta   90.00
_cell.angle_gamma   90.00
#
_symmetry.space_group_name_H-M   'P 1'
#
loop_
_entity.id
_entity.type
_entity.pdbx_description
1 polymer ?
#
loop_
_entity_poly.entity_id
_entity_poly.type
_entity_poly.pdbx_seq_one_letter_code
_entity_poly.pdbx_strand_id
1 'polypeptide(L)'
;MKKFKLSMMLILMSMLVFSACGGGGGGSDDPDKPDKPGDNPGDDPKDPGDDPKDPIATLEINGDTYTYTLPGGTEFNLMLTPVVAVTNTFPTGTDNSGSANVPSRFIMGETEVTYQLWKEVYDWATDAARGTEKYTFANAGRQGGNWVDSNPVGTNQHPVTTVNWRDTIVWCNALTEYYNANNDDSETDLVCVYTYNGSIIRDSSDANATACDGAVQSTTAKGFRLPGSMEWEYAARYRGTETTNAVAGSDGSYYTKGNSASGATADYNNASATSAVAVYDVSSTAVVKSKDESGANALGLYDMSGNVWEWCYDISGGSRRVIRGGAYYSLADYMQVGEVNDRGPYYESGSIGFRFCRTK
;
A
#
# COMPACT_ATOMS: atom_id res chain seq x y z
N MET A 1 -13.28 -48.85 -3.85
CA MET A 1 -14.14 -48.57 -5.01
C MET A 1 -15.09 -47.41 -4.65
N LYS A 2 -14.77 -46.18 -5.04
CA LYS A 2 -15.72 -45.07 -5.13
C LYS A 2 -15.23 -44.14 -6.26
N LYS A 3 -16.16 -43.84 -7.15
CA LYS A 3 -15.95 -43.33 -8.51
C LYS A 3 -15.58 -41.85 -8.53
N PHE A 4 -14.53 -41.51 -9.31
CA PHE A 4 -14.26 -40.16 -9.81
C PHE A 4 -15.39 -39.72 -10.75
N LYS A 5 -15.94 -38.53 -10.54
CA LYS A 5 -16.73 -37.80 -11.54
C LYS A 5 -15.87 -36.65 -12.10
N LEU A 6 -15.50 -36.82 -13.35
CA LEU A 6 -14.92 -35.82 -14.21
C LEU A 6 -16.05 -34.94 -14.76
N SER A 7 -16.05 -33.65 -14.49
CA SER A 7 -17.02 -32.71 -15.08
C SER A 7 -16.31 -31.94 -16.19
N MET A 8 -16.70 -32.24 -17.41
CA MET A 8 -16.23 -31.65 -18.65
C MET A 8 -17.04 -30.36 -18.90
N MET A 9 -16.41 -29.19 -18.88
CA MET A 9 -17.04 -27.92 -19.20
C MET A 9 -16.95 -27.65 -20.69
N LEU A 10 -18.08 -27.61 -21.34
CA LEU A 10 -18.28 -27.39 -22.78
C LEU A 10 -18.17 -25.90 -23.07
N ILE A 11 -17.21 -25.51 -23.90
CA ILE A 11 -17.08 -24.14 -24.43
C ILE A 11 -18.02 -24.04 -25.63
N LEU A 12 -19.05 -23.19 -25.54
CA LEU A 12 -19.91 -22.84 -26.68
C LEU A 12 -19.38 -21.55 -27.30
N MET A 13 -18.83 -21.71 -28.51
CA MET A 13 -18.41 -20.62 -29.38
C MET A 13 -19.60 -20.24 -30.27
N SER A 14 -20.22 -19.08 -30.08
CA SER A 14 -21.25 -18.55 -30.97
C SER A 14 -20.66 -17.58 -31.99
N MET A 15 -20.59 -18.03 -33.24
CA MET A 15 -20.36 -17.18 -34.41
C MET A 15 -21.62 -16.38 -34.72
N LEU A 16 -21.50 -15.05 -34.78
CA LEU A 16 -22.50 -14.19 -35.41
C LEU A 16 -22.11 -13.95 -36.87
N VAL A 17 -22.97 -14.42 -37.76
CA VAL A 17 -22.89 -14.17 -39.21
C VAL A 17 -23.60 -12.87 -39.53
N PHE A 18 -22.88 -11.94 -40.19
CA PHE A 18 -23.46 -10.77 -40.84
C PHE A 18 -24.19 -11.19 -42.12
N SER A 19 -25.46 -10.81 -42.24
CA SER A 19 -26.18 -10.82 -43.50
C SER A 19 -26.66 -9.43 -43.83
N ALA A 20 -26.08 -8.87 -44.87
CA ALA A 20 -26.57 -7.64 -45.51
C ALA A 20 -27.62 -8.02 -46.54
N CYS A 21 -28.74 -7.32 -46.58
CA CYS A 21 -29.61 -7.26 -47.77
C CYS A 21 -30.28 -5.89 -47.84
N GLY A 22 -30.00 -5.22 -48.93
CA GLY A 22 -30.59 -3.94 -49.29
C GLY A 22 -31.93 -4.13 -50.02
N GLY A 23 -32.61 -3.04 -50.20
CA GLY A 23 -33.81 -2.91 -51.00
C GLY A 23 -34.55 -1.64 -50.67
N GLY A 24 -34.59 -0.80 -51.54
CA GLY A 24 -35.02 0.38 -52.05
C GLY A 24 -36.49 0.47 -52.39
N GLY A 25 -36.99 1.68 -52.56
CA GLY A 25 -38.29 2.07 -53.07
C GLY A 25 -38.84 3.18 -52.17
N GLY A 26 -38.99 4.40 -52.61
CA GLY A 26 -39.70 4.90 -53.76
C GLY A 26 -40.67 5.94 -53.24
N GLY A 27 -40.49 7.19 -53.63
CA GLY A 27 -41.09 8.40 -53.14
C GLY A 27 -42.61 8.56 -53.37
N SER A 28 -43.12 9.60 -52.73
CA SER A 28 -44.19 10.42 -53.28
C SER A 28 -44.11 11.80 -52.64
N ASP A 29 -43.74 12.78 -53.49
CA ASP A 29 -43.80 14.20 -53.17
C ASP A 29 -45.26 14.62 -53.00
N ASP A 30 -45.60 15.20 -51.86
CA ASP A 30 -46.85 15.92 -51.65
C ASP A 30 -46.55 17.41 -51.52
N PRO A 31 -46.99 18.28 -52.45
CA PRO A 31 -46.57 19.66 -52.54
C PRO A 31 -47.39 20.67 -51.74
N ASP A 32 -48.19 20.27 -50.77
CA ASP A 32 -49.04 21.22 -50.03
C ASP A 32 -48.93 21.05 -48.49
N LYS A 33 -47.82 21.51 -47.91
CA LYS A 33 -47.77 21.82 -46.49
C LYS A 33 -47.00 23.13 -46.25
N PRO A 34 -47.59 24.10 -45.54
CA PRO A 34 -46.90 25.36 -45.27
C PRO A 34 -45.76 25.19 -44.30
N ASP A 35 -44.66 25.85 -44.60
CA ASP A 35 -43.45 25.95 -43.82
C ASP A 35 -43.73 26.40 -42.38
N LYS A 36 -43.28 25.60 -41.39
CA LYS A 36 -43.13 26.05 -40.02
C LYS A 36 -41.81 26.79 -39.86
N PRO A 37 -41.79 27.96 -39.18
CA PRO A 37 -40.56 28.70 -38.99
C PRO A 37 -39.67 28.02 -37.91
N GLY A 38 -38.45 27.73 -38.29
CA GLY A 38 -37.25 27.79 -37.48
C GLY A 38 -37.08 26.79 -36.36
N ASP A 39 -36.75 25.54 -36.67
CA ASP A 39 -35.98 24.69 -35.72
C ASP A 39 -34.49 25.01 -35.92
N ASN A 40 -33.90 25.63 -34.89
CA ASN A 40 -32.49 25.87 -34.78
C ASN A 40 -31.79 24.53 -34.53
N PRO A 41 -30.83 24.06 -35.34
CA PRO A 41 -30.11 22.81 -35.07
C PRO A 41 -29.02 23.06 -33.98
N GLY A 42 -29.42 23.05 -32.73
CA GLY A 42 -28.45 23.35 -31.66
C GLY A 42 -28.81 22.96 -30.24
N ASP A 43 -30.03 22.53 -29.98
CA ASP A 43 -30.45 22.12 -28.63
C ASP A 43 -31.08 20.73 -28.66
N ASP A 44 -30.28 19.71 -28.98
CA ASP A 44 -30.58 18.35 -28.51
C ASP A 44 -30.30 18.33 -26.99
N PRO A 45 -31.30 17.98 -26.14
CA PRO A 45 -31.03 17.82 -24.73
C PRO A 45 -29.98 16.71 -24.62
N LYS A 46 -28.79 17.04 -24.02
CA LYS A 46 -27.78 16.09 -23.69
C LYS A 46 -28.46 14.89 -23.02
N ASP A 47 -28.24 13.70 -23.59
CA ASP A 47 -28.62 12.45 -22.98
C ASP A 47 -28.06 12.42 -21.55
N PRO A 48 -28.89 12.25 -20.49
CA PRO A 48 -28.41 12.19 -19.11
C PRO A 48 -27.48 11.00 -18.82
N GLY A 49 -27.07 10.23 -19.86
CA GLY A 49 -26.15 9.12 -19.78
C GLY A 49 -24.70 9.41 -20.13
N ASP A 50 -24.36 10.63 -20.62
CA ASP A 50 -23.02 10.99 -21.11
C ASP A 50 -22.23 11.94 -20.17
N ASP A 51 -22.60 12.06 -18.90
CA ASP A 51 -21.66 12.63 -17.94
C ASP A 51 -20.49 11.65 -17.76
N PRO A 52 -19.24 12.14 -17.89
CA PRO A 52 -18.09 11.30 -17.60
C PRO A 52 -18.28 10.74 -16.19
N LYS A 53 -18.37 9.41 -16.08
CA LYS A 53 -18.43 8.74 -14.76
C LYS A 53 -17.28 9.29 -13.92
N ASP A 54 -17.57 9.66 -12.68
CA ASP A 54 -16.53 10.03 -11.73
C ASP A 54 -15.47 8.91 -11.70
N PRO A 55 -14.18 9.27 -11.64
CA PRO A 55 -13.13 8.27 -11.61
C PRO A 55 -13.32 7.34 -10.41
N ILE A 56 -13.30 6.04 -10.65
CA ILE A 56 -13.51 5.00 -9.65
C ILE A 56 -12.18 4.41 -9.19
N ALA A 57 -12.13 3.96 -7.93
CA ALA A 57 -11.03 3.16 -7.45
C ALA A 57 -11.15 1.73 -7.99
N THR A 58 -10.04 1.14 -8.41
CA THR A 58 -10.01 -0.23 -8.94
C THR A 58 -8.99 -1.11 -8.22
N LEU A 59 -9.21 -2.41 -8.25
CA LEU A 59 -8.27 -3.42 -7.79
C LEU A 59 -8.07 -4.47 -8.89
N GLU A 60 -6.82 -4.62 -9.32
CA GLU A 60 -6.38 -5.71 -10.19
C GLU A 60 -5.52 -6.70 -9.40
N ILE A 61 -5.72 -8.00 -9.62
CA ILE A 61 -4.94 -9.07 -8.97
C ILE A 61 -4.23 -9.87 -10.05
N ASN A 62 -2.89 -9.84 -10.01
CA ASN A 62 -2.05 -10.59 -10.93
C ASN A 62 -1.05 -11.45 -10.15
N GLY A 63 -1.35 -12.72 -9.98
CA GLY A 63 -0.58 -13.62 -9.13
C GLY A 63 -0.60 -13.18 -7.68
N ASP A 64 0.57 -12.86 -7.15
CA ASP A 64 0.75 -12.39 -5.76
C ASP A 64 0.74 -10.85 -5.63
N THR A 65 0.54 -10.13 -6.74
CA THR A 65 0.48 -8.66 -6.77
C THR A 65 -0.96 -8.17 -6.80
N TYR A 66 -1.27 -7.23 -5.93
CA TYR A 66 -2.55 -6.54 -5.80
C TYR A 66 -2.33 -5.07 -6.15
N THR A 67 -2.70 -4.67 -7.36
CA THR A 67 -2.57 -3.29 -7.86
C THR A 67 -3.86 -2.52 -7.60
N TYR A 68 -3.76 -1.46 -6.83
CA TYR A 68 -4.83 -0.52 -6.56
C TYR A 68 -4.60 0.74 -7.37
N THR A 69 -5.64 1.23 -8.04
CA THR A 69 -5.66 2.55 -8.67
C THR A 69 -6.70 3.40 -7.96
N LEU A 70 -6.30 4.56 -7.46
CA LEU A 70 -7.20 5.52 -6.81
C LEU A 70 -7.83 6.47 -7.83
N PRO A 71 -8.93 7.16 -7.49
CA PRO A 71 -9.63 8.08 -8.40
C PRO A 71 -8.74 9.21 -8.97
N GLY A 72 -7.75 9.70 -8.20
CA GLY A 72 -6.76 10.67 -8.67
C GLY A 72 -5.71 10.11 -9.64
N GLY A 73 -5.78 8.80 -9.92
CA GLY A 73 -4.86 8.09 -10.83
C GLY A 73 -3.58 7.59 -10.18
N THR A 74 -3.43 7.72 -8.86
CA THR A 74 -2.27 7.12 -8.17
C THR A 74 -2.46 5.62 -8.06
N GLU A 75 -1.44 4.88 -8.52
CA GLU A 75 -1.36 3.43 -8.39
C GLU A 75 -0.40 3.03 -7.26
N PHE A 76 -0.71 1.94 -6.59
CA PHE A 76 0.18 1.29 -5.64
C PHE A 76 -0.02 -0.22 -5.62
N ASN A 77 1.06 -0.95 -5.35
CA ASN A 77 1.05 -2.40 -5.28
C ASN A 77 1.17 -2.89 -3.84
N LEU A 78 0.41 -3.94 -3.53
CA LEU A 78 0.61 -4.74 -2.32
C LEU A 78 1.00 -6.17 -2.72
N MET A 79 2.04 -6.69 -2.11
CA MET A 79 2.58 -8.02 -2.37
C MET A 79 2.04 -9.04 -1.37
N LEU A 80 1.54 -10.17 -1.85
CA LEU A 80 1.02 -11.23 -0.98
C LEU A 80 2.16 -11.91 -0.23
N THR A 81 2.01 -12.01 1.08
CA THR A 81 2.96 -12.75 1.92
C THR A 81 2.48 -14.18 2.15
N PRO A 82 3.36 -15.18 2.11
CA PRO A 82 3.05 -16.51 2.60
C PRO A 82 2.69 -16.48 4.09
N VAL A 83 2.19 -17.57 4.64
CA VAL A 83 1.93 -17.70 6.08
C VAL A 83 2.98 -18.58 6.75
N VAL A 84 3.36 -18.22 7.96
CA VAL A 84 4.03 -19.12 8.89
C VAL A 84 2.96 -19.66 9.83
N ALA A 85 2.62 -20.94 9.71
CA ALA A 85 1.61 -21.57 10.57
C ALA A 85 1.93 -21.37 12.06
N VAL A 86 0.92 -21.34 12.92
CA VAL A 86 1.09 -21.11 14.36
C VAL A 86 2.06 -22.09 15.04
N THR A 87 2.25 -23.28 14.45
CA THR A 87 3.19 -24.31 14.93
C THR A 87 4.62 -24.13 14.44
N ASN A 88 4.83 -23.22 13.48
CA ASN A 88 6.11 -22.96 12.84
C ASN A 88 6.60 -21.56 13.20
N THR A 89 7.92 -21.37 13.12
CA THR A 89 8.54 -20.08 13.40
C THR A 89 9.60 -19.75 12.36
N PHE A 90 9.84 -18.47 12.18
CA PHE A 90 10.99 -17.94 11.46
C PHE A 90 11.98 -17.30 12.45
N PRO A 91 13.28 -17.26 12.14
CA PRO A 91 14.30 -16.67 13.00
C PRO A 91 14.18 -15.15 13.05
N THR A 92 14.38 -14.52 14.21
CA THR A 92 14.30 -13.08 14.41
C THR A 92 15.53 -12.52 15.12
N GLY A 93 15.68 -11.18 15.10
CA GLY A 93 16.80 -10.47 15.70
C GLY A 93 18.07 -10.48 14.83
N THR A 94 19.01 -9.57 15.09
CA THR A 94 20.24 -9.44 14.31
C THR A 94 21.15 -10.67 14.33
N ASP A 95 21.10 -11.44 15.40
CA ASP A 95 21.85 -12.68 15.61
C ASP A 95 21.09 -13.97 15.28
N ASN A 96 19.82 -13.86 14.84
CA ASN A 96 18.89 -14.96 14.57
C ASN A 96 18.57 -15.83 15.80
N SER A 97 18.77 -15.35 17.02
CA SER A 97 18.54 -16.11 18.24
C SER A 97 17.05 -16.10 18.66
N GLY A 98 16.29 -15.12 18.22
CA GLY A 98 14.85 -15.04 18.46
C GLY A 98 14.06 -15.91 17.47
N SER A 99 12.77 -16.06 17.75
CA SER A 99 11.83 -16.71 16.84
C SER A 99 10.43 -16.12 16.96
N ALA A 100 9.71 -16.05 15.84
CA ALA A 100 8.33 -15.59 15.80
C ALA A 100 7.52 -16.35 14.74
N ASN A 101 6.20 -16.18 14.76
CA ASN A 101 5.33 -16.64 13.68
C ASN A 101 4.46 -15.50 13.16
N VAL A 102 3.92 -15.68 11.94
CA VAL A 102 2.95 -14.78 11.31
C VAL A 102 1.80 -15.64 10.77
N PRO A 103 0.81 -15.96 11.62
CA PRO A 103 -0.19 -16.99 11.31
C PRO A 103 -1.27 -16.53 10.32
N SER A 104 -1.38 -15.23 10.08
CA SER A 104 -2.38 -14.67 9.18
C SER A 104 -1.73 -14.12 7.91
N ARG A 105 -2.32 -14.45 6.76
CA ARG A 105 -1.91 -13.83 5.49
C ARG A 105 -2.19 -12.34 5.50
N PHE A 106 -1.26 -11.59 4.95
CA PHE A 106 -1.43 -10.18 4.67
C PHE A 106 -0.82 -9.84 3.31
N ILE A 107 -1.20 -8.71 2.77
CA ILE A 107 -0.56 -8.09 1.62
C ILE A 107 0.13 -6.82 2.09
N MET A 108 1.38 -6.59 1.66
CA MET A 108 2.24 -5.49 2.13
C MET A 108 2.63 -4.58 0.97
N GLY A 109 2.68 -3.28 1.21
CA GLY A 109 3.15 -2.29 0.24
C GLY A 109 4.48 -2.69 -0.38
N GLU A 110 4.52 -2.73 -1.72
CA GLU A 110 5.73 -3.03 -2.50
C GLU A 110 6.88 -2.11 -2.11
N THR A 111 6.55 -0.85 -1.82
CA THR A 111 7.49 0.19 -1.38
C THR A 111 6.98 0.88 -0.12
N GLU A 112 7.75 1.83 0.38
CA GLU A 112 7.26 2.86 1.30
C GLU A 112 6.15 3.68 0.64
N VAL A 113 5.27 4.28 1.44
CA VAL A 113 4.23 5.19 0.93
C VAL A 113 4.90 6.39 0.26
N THR A 114 4.65 6.58 -1.04
CA THR A 114 5.14 7.76 -1.76
C THR A 114 4.41 9.02 -1.30
N TYR A 115 5.06 10.18 -1.44
CA TYR A 115 4.39 11.45 -1.17
C TYR A 115 3.16 11.67 -2.09
N GLN A 116 3.20 11.15 -3.33
CA GLN A 116 2.05 11.20 -4.23
C GLN A 116 0.83 10.49 -3.64
N LEU A 117 1.02 9.24 -3.21
CA LEU A 117 -0.05 8.46 -2.60
C LEU A 117 -0.54 9.08 -1.29
N TRP A 118 0.39 9.51 -0.43
CA TRP A 118 0.05 10.24 0.79
C TRP A 118 -0.82 11.45 0.51
N LYS A 119 -0.38 12.29 -0.42
CA LYS A 119 -1.00 13.59 -0.72
C LYS A 119 -2.39 13.44 -1.32
N GLU A 120 -2.61 12.49 -2.21
CA GLU A 120 -3.93 12.23 -2.80
C GLU A 120 -4.95 11.86 -1.70
N VAL A 121 -4.60 10.92 -0.83
CA VAL A 121 -5.47 10.53 0.29
C VAL A 121 -5.64 11.68 1.29
N TYR A 122 -4.57 12.40 1.61
CA TYR A 122 -4.59 13.55 2.51
C TYR A 122 -5.55 14.64 2.01
N ASP A 123 -5.48 14.99 0.73
CA ASP A 123 -6.32 16.05 0.14
C ASP A 123 -7.80 15.67 0.19
N TRP A 124 -8.14 14.44 -0.21
CA TRP A 124 -9.50 13.94 -0.09
C TRP A 124 -9.97 13.90 1.38
N ALA A 125 -9.14 13.41 2.28
CA ALA A 125 -9.50 13.23 3.69
C ALA A 125 -9.73 14.58 4.39
N THR A 126 -8.98 15.62 4.02
CA THR A 126 -9.05 16.95 4.64
C THR A 126 -9.99 17.90 3.92
N ASP A 127 -10.70 17.48 2.88
CA ASP A 127 -11.66 18.31 2.17
C ASP A 127 -12.80 18.74 3.09
N ALA A 128 -13.14 20.01 3.04
CA ALA A 128 -14.23 20.60 3.82
C ALA A 128 -15.61 20.01 3.46
N ALA A 129 -15.78 19.53 2.23
CA ALA A 129 -17.01 18.89 1.77
C ALA A 129 -17.35 17.60 2.54
N ARG A 130 -16.38 16.97 3.20
CA ARG A 130 -16.61 15.80 4.06
C ARG A 130 -17.34 16.10 5.37
N GLY A 131 -17.49 17.35 5.74
CA GLY A 131 -18.25 17.77 6.91
C GLY A 131 -17.72 17.14 8.21
N THR A 132 -18.56 16.36 8.91
CA THR A 132 -18.20 15.67 10.17
C THR A 132 -17.28 14.47 9.98
N GLU A 133 -17.18 13.94 8.76
CA GLU A 133 -16.29 12.80 8.41
C GLU A 133 -14.90 13.26 7.95
N LYS A 134 -14.65 14.57 8.02
CA LYS A 134 -13.35 15.16 7.69
C LYS A 134 -12.27 14.68 8.64
N TYR A 135 -11.11 14.39 8.06
CA TYR A 135 -9.90 14.05 8.80
C TYR A 135 -9.09 15.29 9.20
N THR A 136 -8.32 15.15 10.27
CA THR A 136 -7.34 16.14 10.74
C THR A 136 -6.01 15.45 10.94
N PHE A 137 -4.95 16.02 10.37
CA PHE A 137 -3.59 15.52 10.54
C PHE A 137 -2.73 16.51 11.31
N ALA A 138 -1.88 16.01 12.22
CA ALA A 138 -0.88 16.83 12.92
C ALA A 138 0.15 17.37 11.92
N ASN A 139 0.52 16.54 10.93
CA ASN A 139 1.54 16.87 9.94
C ASN A 139 1.01 16.64 8.51
N ALA A 140 1.33 17.56 7.61
CA ALA A 140 0.93 17.44 6.19
C ALA A 140 1.83 16.48 5.39
N GLY A 141 2.93 16.00 5.98
CA GLY A 141 3.94 15.21 5.28
C GLY A 141 4.84 16.05 4.35
N ARG A 142 5.96 15.46 3.94
CA ARG A 142 6.93 16.05 3.02
C ARG A 142 7.41 15.05 1.98
N GLN A 143 7.92 15.56 0.86
CA GLN A 143 8.54 14.79 -0.24
C GLN A 143 9.97 14.40 0.14
N GLY A 144 10.17 13.23 0.74
CA GLY A 144 11.48 12.79 1.18
C GLY A 144 12.10 13.66 2.28
N GLY A 145 13.38 13.45 2.55
CA GLY A 145 14.13 14.19 3.54
C GLY A 145 15.63 14.29 3.23
N ASN A 146 16.32 15.20 3.91
CA ASN A 146 17.77 15.38 3.83
C ASN A 146 18.35 15.80 5.18
N TRP A 147 19.68 15.84 5.27
CA TRP A 147 20.44 16.22 6.49
C TRP A 147 20.11 17.61 7.04
N VAL A 148 19.68 18.54 6.23
CA VAL A 148 19.44 19.94 6.62
C VAL A 148 17.98 20.26 6.89
N ASP A 149 17.10 19.27 6.72
CA ASP A 149 15.67 19.24 7.09
C ASP A 149 14.84 20.49 6.72
N SER A 150 15.32 21.32 5.79
CA SER A 150 14.72 22.63 5.57
C SER A 150 13.81 22.73 4.34
N ASN A 151 13.86 21.78 3.39
CA ASN A 151 13.05 21.80 2.18
C ASN A 151 12.69 20.39 1.71
N PRO A 152 11.55 20.21 1.02
CA PRO A 152 11.28 18.97 0.31
C PRO A 152 12.39 18.71 -0.71
N VAL A 153 12.94 17.50 -0.71
CA VAL A 153 14.15 17.17 -1.50
C VAL A 153 13.84 16.42 -2.77
N GLY A 154 12.62 16.17 -3.09
CA GLY A 154 12.43 15.25 -4.16
C GLY A 154 11.20 15.51 -5.01
N THR A 155 10.85 14.48 -5.73
CA THR A 155 9.64 14.36 -6.52
C THR A 155 8.55 13.73 -5.68
N ASN A 156 7.34 13.69 -6.21
CA ASN A 156 6.20 13.00 -5.59
C ASN A 156 6.43 11.49 -5.39
N GLN A 157 7.46 10.91 -6.03
CA GLN A 157 7.83 9.49 -5.92
C GLN A 157 8.83 9.20 -4.79
N HIS A 158 9.31 10.19 -4.08
CA HIS A 158 10.02 9.96 -2.82
C HIS A 158 9.06 9.47 -1.73
N PRO A 159 9.55 8.72 -0.72
CA PRO A 159 8.71 8.36 0.41
C PRO A 159 8.18 9.61 1.11
N VAL A 160 6.96 9.55 1.62
CA VAL A 160 6.46 10.58 2.53
C VAL A 160 7.28 10.53 3.82
N THR A 161 7.69 11.71 4.29
CA THR A 161 8.42 11.90 5.55
C THR A 161 7.78 13.00 6.39
N THR A 162 8.34 13.27 7.57
CA THR A 162 7.81 14.30 8.49
C THR A 162 6.34 14.01 8.81
N VAL A 163 6.05 12.75 9.06
CA VAL A 163 4.79 12.22 9.57
C VAL A 163 5.06 11.44 10.85
N ASN A 164 4.22 11.62 11.86
CA ASN A 164 4.33 10.89 13.10
C ASN A 164 3.48 9.60 13.07
N TRP A 165 3.63 8.74 14.07
CA TRP A 165 2.89 7.47 14.12
C TRP A 165 1.37 7.66 14.14
N ARG A 166 0.88 8.69 14.81
CA ARG A 166 -0.56 9.00 14.86
C ARG A 166 -1.11 9.37 13.50
N ASP A 167 -0.34 10.15 12.70
CA ASP A 167 -0.72 10.48 11.32
C ASP A 167 -0.85 9.23 10.47
N THR A 168 0.04 8.25 10.63
CA THR A 168 0.04 7.05 9.78
C THR A 168 -1.15 6.14 10.03
N ILE A 169 -1.59 5.96 11.28
CA ILE A 169 -2.79 5.17 11.59
C ILE A 169 -4.08 5.86 11.14
N VAL A 170 -4.14 7.19 11.28
CA VAL A 170 -5.26 8.00 10.80
C VAL A 170 -5.32 7.97 9.27
N TRP A 171 -4.17 8.06 8.60
CA TRP A 171 -4.08 7.96 7.15
C TRP A 171 -4.50 6.58 6.62
N CYS A 172 -4.16 5.50 7.30
CA CYS A 172 -4.62 4.15 6.93
C CYS A 172 -6.16 4.03 6.98
N ASN A 173 -6.80 4.63 7.99
CA ASN A 173 -8.26 4.73 8.02
C ASN A 173 -8.79 5.59 6.85
N ALA A 174 -8.14 6.73 6.58
CA ALA A 174 -8.52 7.61 5.47
C ALA A 174 -8.41 6.92 4.12
N LEU A 175 -7.32 6.18 3.85
CA LEU A 175 -7.16 5.37 2.63
C LEU A 175 -8.27 4.32 2.52
N THR A 176 -8.65 3.69 3.62
CA THR A 176 -9.74 2.70 3.66
C THR A 176 -11.07 3.33 3.25
N GLU A 177 -11.41 4.48 3.82
CA GLU A 177 -12.65 5.19 3.48
C GLU A 177 -12.60 5.80 2.07
N TYR A 178 -11.43 6.30 1.63
CA TYR A 178 -11.26 6.83 0.28
C TYR A 178 -11.48 5.76 -0.78
N TYR A 179 -10.89 4.58 -0.58
CA TYR A 179 -11.10 3.45 -1.46
C TYR A 179 -12.59 3.05 -1.50
N ASN A 180 -13.23 2.88 -0.35
CA ASN A 180 -14.64 2.48 -0.28
C ASN A 180 -15.59 3.51 -0.92
N ALA A 181 -15.31 4.80 -0.73
CA ALA A 181 -16.17 5.85 -1.28
C ALA A 181 -16.16 5.91 -2.82
N ASN A 182 -15.18 5.24 -3.45
CA ASN A 182 -14.95 5.36 -4.88
C ASN A 182 -14.87 4.01 -5.62
N ASN A 183 -15.03 2.87 -4.94
CA ASN A 183 -15.10 1.58 -5.62
C ASN A 183 -16.58 1.20 -5.91
N ASP A 184 -16.82 0.52 -7.04
CA ASP A 184 -18.17 0.14 -7.46
C ASP A 184 -18.65 -1.19 -6.81
N ASP A 185 -17.80 -1.87 -6.03
CA ASP A 185 -18.10 -3.17 -5.45
C ASP A 185 -18.34 -3.07 -3.94
N SER A 186 -19.59 -2.79 -3.56
CA SER A 186 -20.01 -2.70 -2.15
C SER A 186 -19.85 -4.02 -1.36
N GLU A 187 -19.72 -5.17 -2.03
CA GLU A 187 -19.46 -6.45 -1.35
C GLU A 187 -18.01 -6.55 -0.86
N THR A 188 -17.12 -5.69 -1.36
CA THR A 188 -15.71 -5.62 -0.97
C THR A 188 -15.37 -4.44 -0.07
N ASP A 189 -16.35 -3.70 0.44
CA ASP A 189 -16.10 -2.58 1.34
C ASP A 189 -15.20 -2.99 2.52
N LEU A 190 -14.11 -2.26 2.66
CA LEU A 190 -13.12 -2.50 3.70
C LEU A 190 -13.55 -1.82 5.00
N VAL A 191 -13.30 -2.46 6.13
CA VAL A 191 -13.57 -1.88 7.45
C VAL A 191 -12.30 -1.23 7.98
N CYS A 192 -12.41 0.03 8.43
CA CYS A 192 -11.33 0.75 9.09
C CYS A 192 -10.78 -0.05 10.27
N VAL A 193 -9.45 -0.09 10.39
CA VAL A 193 -8.76 -0.95 11.35
C VAL A 193 -8.61 -0.29 12.71
N TYR A 194 -8.42 1.04 12.75
CA TYR A 194 -8.08 1.76 13.97
C TYR A 194 -9.29 2.47 14.57
N THR A 195 -9.65 2.07 15.79
CA THR A 195 -10.75 2.66 16.54
C THR A 195 -10.33 3.02 17.96
N TYR A 196 -11.05 3.96 18.56
CA TYR A 196 -10.97 4.26 19.98
C TYR A 196 -12.40 4.36 20.55
N ASN A 197 -12.68 3.63 21.61
CA ASN A 197 -14.03 3.53 22.20
C ASN A 197 -15.12 3.18 21.14
N GLY A 198 -14.78 2.35 20.15
CA GLY A 198 -15.70 1.93 19.09
C GLY A 198 -15.87 2.93 17.93
N SER A 199 -15.25 4.10 18.00
CA SER A 199 -15.29 5.11 16.93
C SER A 199 -14.02 5.07 16.08
N ILE A 200 -14.17 5.28 14.77
CA ILE A 200 -13.04 5.42 13.83
C ILE A 200 -12.21 6.65 14.22
N ILE A 201 -10.89 6.49 14.30
CA ILE A 201 -9.97 7.59 14.59
C ILE A 201 -9.71 8.36 13.29
N ARG A 202 -10.11 9.65 13.26
CA ARG A 202 -9.96 10.57 12.12
C ARG A 202 -9.14 11.82 12.44
N ASP A 203 -8.55 11.91 13.63
CA ASP A 203 -7.80 13.09 14.07
C ASP A 203 -6.51 12.64 14.77
N SER A 204 -5.37 12.99 14.19
CA SER A 204 -4.03 12.71 14.72
C SER A 204 -3.42 13.88 15.50
N SER A 205 -4.13 15.00 15.64
CA SER A 205 -3.63 16.18 16.35
C SER A 205 -3.34 15.88 17.84
N ASP A 206 -2.50 16.70 18.45
CA ASP A 206 -2.17 16.56 19.88
C ASP A 206 -3.41 16.68 20.80
N ALA A 207 -4.44 17.38 20.34
CA ALA A 207 -5.70 17.47 21.07
C ALA A 207 -6.40 16.10 21.18
N ASN A 208 -6.14 15.19 20.24
CA ASN A 208 -6.71 13.84 20.18
C ASN A 208 -5.67 12.74 20.48
N ALA A 209 -4.51 13.09 21.03
CA ALA A 209 -3.40 12.18 21.31
C ALA A 209 -3.83 10.93 22.08
N THR A 210 -4.71 11.08 23.08
CA THR A 210 -5.21 9.95 23.89
C THR A 210 -5.94 8.91 23.04
N ALA A 211 -6.73 9.32 22.07
CA ALA A 211 -7.44 8.40 21.19
C ALA A 211 -6.47 7.66 20.25
N CYS A 212 -5.50 8.36 19.67
CA CYS A 212 -4.49 7.76 18.82
C CYS A 212 -3.58 6.79 19.60
N ASP A 213 -3.04 7.23 20.74
CA ASP A 213 -2.11 6.40 21.54
C ASP A 213 -2.81 5.16 22.13
N GLY A 214 -4.12 5.28 22.42
CA GLY A 214 -4.99 4.19 22.86
C GLY A 214 -5.73 3.46 21.72
N ALA A 215 -5.32 3.64 20.47
CA ALA A 215 -5.95 3.01 19.32
C ALA A 215 -6.00 1.48 19.46
N VAL A 216 -7.18 0.92 19.21
CA VAL A 216 -7.38 -0.53 19.11
C VAL A 216 -7.29 -0.91 17.64
N GLN A 217 -6.35 -1.82 17.32
CA GLN A 217 -6.26 -2.44 16.00
C GLN A 217 -7.22 -3.63 15.94
N SER A 218 -8.20 -3.58 15.06
CA SER A 218 -9.09 -4.71 14.81
C SER A 218 -8.33 -5.87 14.17
N THR A 219 -8.51 -7.07 14.71
CA THR A 219 -7.91 -8.30 14.15
C THR A 219 -8.73 -8.91 13.02
N THR A 220 -9.96 -8.43 12.82
CA THR A 220 -10.90 -8.94 11.81
C THR A 220 -11.18 -7.97 10.68
N ALA A 221 -10.94 -6.67 10.89
CA ALA A 221 -11.10 -5.66 9.86
C ALA A 221 -10.10 -5.86 8.73
N LYS A 222 -10.56 -5.63 7.50
CA LYS A 222 -9.78 -5.84 6.26
C LYS A 222 -9.28 -4.55 5.63
N GLY A 223 -9.41 -3.42 6.30
CA GLY A 223 -8.86 -2.15 5.86
C GLY A 223 -7.33 -2.08 5.89
N PHE A 224 -6.81 -0.97 5.45
CA PHE A 224 -5.38 -0.70 5.44
C PHE A 224 -4.87 -0.39 6.85
N ARG A 225 -3.64 -0.82 7.15
CA ARG A 225 -3.02 -0.68 8.47
C ARG A 225 -1.49 -0.68 8.40
N LEU A 226 -0.84 -0.25 9.46
CA LEU A 226 0.59 -0.50 9.64
C LEU A 226 0.86 -1.99 9.82
N PRO A 227 2.01 -2.50 9.38
CA PRO A 227 2.46 -3.84 9.77
C PRO A 227 2.80 -3.87 11.26
N GLY A 228 2.61 -5.03 11.88
CA GLY A 228 3.29 -5.33 13.13
C GLY A 228 4.79 -5.51 12.90
N SER A 229 5.60 -5.27 13.93
CA SER A 229 7.06 -5.38 13.87
C SER A 229 7.53 -6.76 13.37
N MET A 230 6.83 -7.83 13.79
CA MET A 230 7.15 -9.20 13.34
C MET A 230 6.64 -9.48 11.92
N GLU A 231 5.53 -8.88 11.49
CA GLU A 231 5.09 -8.94 10.10
C GLU A 231 6.09 -8.24 9.17
N TRP A 232 6.59 -7.07 9.60
CA TRP A 232 7.61 -6.33 8.87
C TRP A 232 8.91 -7.16 8.76
N GLU A 233 9.43 -7.70 9.87
CA GLU A 233 10.65 -8.49 9.89
C GLU A 233 10.52 -9.77 9.07
N TYR A 234 9.37 -10.45 9.15
CA TYR A 234 9.05 -11.60 8.32
C TYR A 234 9.14 -11.26 6.83
N ALA A 235 8.47 -10.20 6.41
CA ALA A 235 8.44 -9.76 5.02
C ALA A 235 9.84 -9.34 4.52
N ALA A 236 10.63 -8.67 5.37
CA ALA A 236 12.00 -8.28 5.03
C ALA A 236 12.95 -9.47 4.88
N ARG A 237 12.71 -10.57 5.61
CA ARG A 237 13.60 -11.74 5.65
C ARG A 237 13.24 -12.84 4.67
N TYR A 238 11.98 -12.95 4.25
CA TYR A 238 11.52 -14.10 3.48
C TYR A 238 12.33 -14.30 2.19
N ARG A 239 12.78 -15.55 1.95
CA ARG A 239 13.56 -15.98 0.76
C ARG A 239 12.97 -17.21 0.09
N GLY A 240 11.92 -17.83 0.62
CA GLY A 240 11.34 -19.05 0.10
C GLY A 240 12.35 -20.19 0.10
N THR A 241 12.79 -20.62 -1.07
CA THR A 241 13.78 -21.73 -1.23
C THR A 241 15.22 -21.25 -1.47
N GLU A 242 15.44 -19.93 -1.52
CA GLU A 242 16.77 -19.34 -1.77
C GLU A 242 17.65 -19.43 -0.52
N THR A 243 18.83 -20.03 -0.64
CA THR A 243 19.73 -20.34 0.49
C THR A 243 20.90 -19.36 0.65
N THR A 244 21.12 -18.44 -0.30
CA THR A 244 22.22 -17.48 -0.22
C THR A 244 22.03 -16.52 0.93
N ASN A 245 23.02 -16.43 1.83
CA ASN A 245 22.97 -15.56 3.00
C ASN A 245 21.70 -15.74 3.84
N ALA A 246 21.29 -16.99 4.05
CA ALA A 246 20.02 -17.36 4.65
C ALA A 246 20.19 -18.26 5.89
N VAL A 247 19.13 -18.33 6.66
CA VAL A 247 18.93 -19.24 7.79
C VAL A 247 17.59 -19.93 7.64
N ALA A 248 17.50 -21.21 7.97
CA ALA A 248 16.27 -21.98 7.84
C ALA A 248 15.28 -21.65 8.96
N GLY A 249 14.00 -21.50 8.59
CA GLY A 249 12.88 -21.52 9.52
C GLY A 249 12.38 -22.94 9.80
N SER A 250 11.50 -23.08 10.75
CA SER A 250 10.92 -24.40 11.08
C SER A 250 9.81 -24.83 10.10
N ASP A 251 9.37 -23.93 9.22
CA ASP A 251 8.40 -24.16 8.15
C ASP A 251 9.02 -24.72 6.84
N GLY A 252 10.35 -24.87 6.83
CA GLY A 252 11.12 -25.32 5.66
C GLY A 252 11.49 -24.21 4.69
N SER A 253 11.06 -22.97 4.96
CA SER A 253 11.50 -21.79 4.19
C SER A 253 12.85 -21.28 4.68
N TYR A 254 13.50 -20.48 3.85
CA TYR A 254 14.72 -19.76 4.19
C TYR A 254 14.43 -18.27 4.40
N TYR A 255 15.25 -17.64 5.24
CA TYR A 255 15.11 -16.27 5.69
C TYR A 255 16.47 -15.56 5.66
N THR A 256 16.53 -14.34 5.16
CA THR A 256 17.74 -13.50 5.19
C THR A 256 18.29 -13.47 6.61
N LYS A 257 19.62 -13.65 6.78
CA LYS A 257 20.28 -13.54 8.09
C LYS A 257 19.99 -12.19 8.72
N GLY A 258 19.77 -12.17 10.04
CA GLY A 258 19.37 -10.98 10.78
C GLY A 258 20.33 -9.81 10.68
N ASN A 259 21.62 -10.08 10.50
CA ASN A 259 22.71 -9.11 10.35
C ASN A 259 22.92 -8.66 8.90
N SER A 260 21.91 -8.74 8.05
CA SER A 260 22.00 -8.39 6.63
C SER A 260 20.85 -7.50 6.21
N ALA A 261 21.02 -6.72 5.14
CA ALA A 261 19.93 -5.99 4.51
C ALA A 261 18.97 -6.97 3.80
N SER A 262 17.72 -6.56 3.66
CA SER A 262 16.68 -7.35 3.01
C SER A 262 17.09 -7.73 1.57
N GLY A 263 17.06 -9.01 1.24
CA GLY A 263 17.47 -9.50 -0.07
C GLY A 263 18.99 -9.54 -0.33
N ALA A 264 19.83 -9.00 0.56
CA ALA A 264 21.28 -8.96 0.37
C ALA A 264 21.91 -10.35 0.31
N THR A 265 22.97 -10.49 -0.49
CA THR A 265 23.71 -11.75 -0.69
C THR A 265 24.82 -11.98 0.35
N ALA A 266 25.09 -11.00 1.22
CA ALA A 266 26.05 -11.06 2.33
C ALA A 266 25.58 -10.19 3.51
N ASP A 267 26.32 -10.23 4.65
CA ASP A 267 26.03 -9.42 5.80
C ASP A 267 26.31 -7.91 5.56
N TYR A 268 25.90 -7.07 6.53
CA TYR A 268 25.96 -5.60 6.40
C TYR A 268 27.40 -5.06 6.21
N ASN A 269 28.45 -5.79 6.61
CA ASN A 269 29.85 -5.39 6.40
C ASN A 269 30.29 -5.47 4.94
N ASN A 270 29.53 -6.19 4.11
CA ASN A 270 29.77 -6.23 2.66
C ASN A 270 29.02 -5.05 2.00
N ALA A 271 29.74 -3.93 1.82
CA ALA A 271 29.18 -2.70 1.27
C ALA A 271 28.55 -2.91 -0.12
N SER A 272 29.14 -3.76 -0.98
CA SER A 272 28.58 -4.03 -2.31
C SER A 272 27.25 -4.79 -2.25
N ALA A 273 27.16 -5.78 -1.37
CA ALA A 273 25.92 -6.54 -1.20
C ALA A 273 24.82 -5.69 -0.55
N THR A 274 25.17 -4.82 0.39
CA THR A 274 24.24 -3.92 1.08
C THR A 274 23.75 -2.82 0.15
N SER A 275 24.64 -2.13 -0.58
CA SER A 275 24.25 -1.05 -1.50
C SER A 275 23.46 -1.53 -2.73
N ALA A 276 23.51 -2.82 -3.04
CA ALA A 276 22.68 -3.39 -4.11
C ALA A 276 21.18 -3.37 -3.77
N VAL A 277 20.81 -3.34 -2.49
CA VAL A 277 19.43 -3.49 -2.00
C VAL A 277 18.98 -2.35 -1.07
N ALA A 278 19.88 -1.48 -0.63
CA ALA A 278 19.59 -0.45 0.38
C ALA A 278 20.09 0.94 -0.06
N VAL A 279 19.35 1.97 0.35
CA VAL A 279 19.78 3.39 0.27
C VAL A 279 20.24 3.82 1.67
N TYR A 280 21.56 3.94 1.86
CA TYR A 280 22.15 4.25 3.16
C TYR A 280 23.47 5.03 2.99
N ASP A 281 23.94 5.67 4.06
CA ASP A 281 25.16 6.50 4.12
C ASP A 281 25.20 7.57 3.00
N VAL A 282 24.03 8.18 2.73
CA VAL A 282 23.87 9.25 1.74
C VAL A 282 23.17 10.46 2.36
N SER A 283 23.16 11.59 1.66
CA SER A 283 22.69 12.88 2.21
C SER A 283 21.18 13.09 2.14
N SER A 284 20.45 12.28 1.39
CA SER A 284 19.00 12.43 1.20
C SER A 284 18.33 11.11 0.85
N THR A 285 17.00 11.05 0.99
CA THR A 285 16.17 9.97 0.46
C THR A 285 16.34 9.84 -1.05
N ALA A 286 16.07 8.66 -1.57
CA ALA A 286 15.90 8.36 -2.99
C ALA A 286 14.42 8.23 -3.35
N VAL A 287 14.09 8.26 -4.63
CA VAL A 287 12.81 7.81 -5.18
C VAL A 287 12.60 6.34 -4.81
N VAL A 288 11.39 5.96 -4.39
CA VAL A 288 11.09 4.54 -4.14
C VAL A 288 11.32 3.72 -5.41
N LYS A 289 11.85 2.52 -5.25
CA LYS A 289 12.14 1.64 -6.39
C LYS A 289 10.86 1.02 -6.96
N SER A 290 10.92 0.53 -8.17
CA SER A 290 9.81 -0.12 -8.87
C SER A 290 10.19 -1.53 -9.33
N LYS A 291 9.20 -2.31 -9.74
CA LYS A 291 9.35 -3.71 -10.18
C LYS A 291 10.35 -3.93 -11.33
N ASP A 292 10.69 -2.89 -12.08
CA ASP A 292 11.64 -2.96 -13.19
C ASP A 292 13.08 -2.68 -12.74
N GLU A 293 13.29 -2.38 -11.45
CA GLU A 293 14.59 -2.07 -10.87
C GLU A 293 15.14 -3.28 -10.08
N SER A 294 16.45 -3.29 -9.89
CA SER A 294 17.10 -4.28 -9.03
C SER A 294 16.93 -3.94 -7.56
N GLY A 295 16.99 -4.94 -6.69
CA GLY A 295 17.03 -4.74 -5.24
C GLY A 295 15.78 -5.17 -4.49
N ALA A 296 14.77 -5.74 -5.18
CA ALA A 296 13.66 -6.40 -4.51
C ALA A 296 14.12 -7.63 -3.72
N ASN A 297 13.47 -7.90 -2.61
CA ASN A 297 13.61 -9.19 -1.94
C ASN A 297 12.76 -10.29 -2.62
N ALA A 298 12.73 -11.49 -2.05
CA ALA A 298 12.02 -12.63 -2.65
C ALA A 298 10.47 -12.48 -2.68
N LEU A 299 9.91 -11.50 -1.98
CA LEU A 299 8.48 -11.15 -2.05
C LEU A 299 8.20 -10.03 -3.05
N GLY A 300 9.20 -9.49 -3.74
CA GLY A 300 9.05 -8.33 -4.61
C GLY A 300 8.97 -7.00 -3.83
N LEU A 301 9.39 -6.96 -2.57
CA LEU A 301 9.39 -5.76 -1.75
C LEU A 301 10.71 -5.00 -1.89
N TYR A 302 10.63 -3.69 -2.10
CA TYR A 302 11.77 -2.79 -2.22
C TYR A 302 11.94 -1.94 -0.97
N ASP A 303 13.15 -1.41 -0.81
CA ASP A 303 13.52 -0.44 0.23
C ASP A 303 13.15 -0.88 1.67
N MET A 304 13.07 -2.22 1.91
CA MET A 304 12.93 -2.78 3.27
C MET A 304 14.17 -2.54 4.13
N SER A 305 15.26 -2.01 3.54
CA SER A 305 16.47 -1.58 4.23
C SER A 305 16.91 -0.25 3.64
N GLY A 306 17.05 0.78 4.47
CA GLY A 306 17.45 2.13 4.08
C GLY A 306 16.29 3.02 3.64
N ASN A 307 16.60 4.05 2.91
CA ASN A 307 15.74 5.13 2.47
C ASN A 307 15.07 5.87 3.65
N VAL A 308 14.00 5.34 4.25
CA VAL A 308 13.42 5.90 5.48
C VAL A 308 13.16 4.83 6.53
N TRP A 309 13.28 5.17 7.81
CA TRP A 309 12.71 4.36 8.89
C TRP A 309 11.21 4.23 8.70
N GLU A 310 10.66 3.05 8.98
CA GLU A 310 9.26 2.74 8.77
C GLU A 310 8.53 2.51 10.10
N TRP A 311 7.47 3.29 10.36
CA TRP A 311 6.61 3.07 11.50
C TRP A 311 5.93 1.70 11.45
N CYS A 312 6.00 0.98 12.58
CA CYS A 312 5.20 -0.22 12.85
C CYS A 312 4.14 0.07 13.93
N TYR A 313 3.12 -0.79 14.00
CA TYR A 313 2.05 -0.60 14.98
C TYR A 313 2.50 -0.81 16.43
N ASP A 314 3.47 -1.69 16.67
CA ASP A 314 3.84 -2.19 17.98
C ASP A 314 4.39 -1.11 18.91
N ILE A 315 4.12 -1.32 20.22
CA ILE A 315 4.76 -0.59 21.31
C ILE A 315 6.08 -1.27 21.63
N SER A 316 7.15 -0.48 21.72
CA SER A 316 8.46 -0.94 22.20
C SER A 316 8.60 -0.62 23.68
N GLY A 317 8.83 -0.17 24.53
CA GLY A 317 8.84 0.18 25.93
C GLY A 317 8.05 1.45 26.24
N GLY A 318 7.23 1.43 27.24
CA GLY A 318 6.40 2.56 27.65
C GLY A 318 5.39 2.93 26.57
N SER A 319 5.47 4.15 26.01
CA SER A 319 4.59 4.63 24.96
C SER A 319 5.28 4.75 23.59
N ARG A 320 6.51 4.28 23.44
CA ARG A 320 7.28 4.41 22.19
C ARG A 320 6.78 3.39 21.17
N ARG A 321 6.81 3.78 19.91
CA ARG A 321 6.40 2.95 18.77
C ARG A 321 7.62 2.46 18.00
N VAL A 322 7.56 1.22 17.54
CA VAL A 322 8.65 0.59 16.78
C VAL A 322 8.82 1.26 15.43
N ILE A 323 10.07 1.45 15.02
CA ILE A 323 10.49 1.77 13.65
C ILE A 323 11.49 0.73 13.16
N ARG A 324 11.47 0.45 11.86
CA ARG A 324 12.26 -0.59 11.20
C ARG A 324 12.98 -0.06 9.96
N GLY A 325 14.00 -0.79 9.49
CA GLY A 325 14.61 -0.67 8.17
C GLY A 325 15.85 0.21 8.08
N GLY A 326 16.05 1.17 8.99
CA GLY A 326 17.11 2.17 8.83
C GLY A 326 16.68 3.28 7.87
N ALA A 327 17.55 4.26 7.66
CA ALA A 327 17.28 5.38 6.77
C ALA A 327 18.51 5.78 5.94
N TYR A 328 18.31 6.63 4.94
CA TYR A 328 19.33 7.10 4.00
C TYR A 328 20.62 7.59 4.66
N TYR A 329 20.56 8.22 5.84
CA TYR A 329 21.74 8.73 6.54
C TYR A 329 22.38 7.71 7.49
N SER A 330 21.74 6.58 7.73
CA SER A 330 22.21 5.55 8.66
C SER A 330 23.43 4.83 8.09
N LEU A 331 24.29 4.33 8.97
CA LEU A 331 25.39 3.45 8.59
C LEU A 331 24.87 2.03 8.28
N ALA A 332 25.70 1.21 7.70
CA ALA A 332 25.35 -0.13 7.22
C ALA A 332 24.81 -1.06 8.32
N ASP A 333 25.22 -0.89 9.58
CA ASP A 333 24.75 -1.66 10.73
C ASP A 333 23.26 -1.44 11.06
N TYR A 334 22.69 -0.32 10.63
CA TYR A 334 21.23 -0.08 10.72
C TYR A 334 20.42 -0.68 9.57
N MET A 335 21.07 -1.21 8.53
CA MET A 335 20.40 -1.87 7.39
C MET A 335 19.97 -3.29 7.69
N GLN A 336 20.32 -3.81 8.85
CA GLN A 336 20.05 -5.19 9.26
C GLN A 336 18.53 -5.43 9.42
N VAL A 337 17.99 -6.49 8.78
CA VAL A 337 16.57 -6.83 8.89
C VAL A 337 16.11 -7.17 10.31
N GLY A 338 17.06 -7.58 11.18
CA GLY A 338 16.83 -7.83 12.60
C GLY A 338 16.88 -6.57 13.49
N GLU A 339 17.31 -5.42 12.95
CA GLU A 339 17.45 -4.19 13.73
C GLU A 339 16.09 -3.60 14.11
N VAL A 340 15.97 -3.12 15.35
CA VAL A 340 14.76 -2.52 15.91
C VAL A 340 15.11 -1.21 16.56
N ASN A 341 14.40 -0.15 16.23
CA ASN A 341 14.49 1.12 16.94
C ASN A 341 13.07 1.59 17.32
N ASP A 342 12.96 2.69 18.03
CA ASP A 342 11.69 3.23 18.46
C ASP A 342 11.70 4.75 18.60
N ARG A 343 10.53 5.38 18.53
CA ARG A 343 10.32 6.82 18.76
C ARG A 343 8.99 7.04 19.49
N GLY A 344 8.85 8.23 20.09
CA GLY A 344 7.55 8.66 20.62
C GLY A 344 6.51 8.75 19.50
N PRO A 345 5.23 8.46 19.76
CA PRO A 345 4.19 8.46 18.72
C PRO A 345 3.93 9.83 18.08
N TYR A 346 4.41 10.90 18.70
CA TYR A 346 4.35 12.30 18.23
C TYR A 346 5.60 12.75 17.46
N TYR A 347 6.64 11.89 17.42
CA TYR A 347 7.90 12.25 16.78
C TYR A 347 7.79 12.16 15.26
N GLU A 348 8.22 13.21 14.58
CA GLU A 348 8.28 13.28 13.12
C GLU A 348 9.71 13.65 12.68
N SER A 349 10.12 13.20 11.51
CA SER A 349 11.48 13.48 10.98
C SER A 349 11.49 13.30 9.46
N GLY A 350 12.40 14.04 8.79
CA GLY A 350 12.72 13.86 7.37
C GLY A 350 13.34 12.50 7.02
N SER A 351 13.52 11.62 8.00
CA SER A 351 14.06 10.26 7.81
C SER A 351 13.11 9.16 8.27
N ILE A 352 11.88 9.50 8.61
CA ILE A 352 10.88 8.53 9.04
C ILE A 352 9.63 8.69 8.16
N GLY A 353 9.24 7.59 7.55
CA GLY A 353 8.02 7.39 6.80
C GLY A 353 7.33 6.10 7.27
N PHE A 354 6.67 5.41 6.35
CA PHE A 354 6.01 4.13 6.65
C PHE A 354 5.68 3.37 5.37
N ARG A 355 5.46 2.08 5.50
CA ARG A 355 4.66 1.28 4.55
C ARG A 355 3.44 0.74 5.25
N PHE A 356 2.43 0.37 4.50
CA PHE A 356 1.21 -0.19 5.05
C PHE A 356 0.97 -1.60 4.54
N CYS A 357 0.04 -2.28 5.16
CA CYS A 357 -0.42 -3.60 4.75
C CYS A 357 -1.93 -3.73 4.94
N ARG A 358 -2.50 -4.86 4.57
CA ARG A 358 -3.85 -5.25 4.98
C ARG A 358 -3.94 -6.76 5.18
N THR A 359 -4.77 -7.17 6.11
CA THR A 359 -5.05 -8.59 6.35
C THR A 359 -5.87 -9.16 5.19
N LYS A 360 -5.48 -10.35 4.72
CA LYS A 360 -6.12 -11.04 3.57
C LYS A 360 -7.27 -11.94 4.04
#